data_564b4f928987b518de14c9fa43e8e853
#
_entry.id   564b4f928987b518de14c9fa43e8e853
#
_cell.length_a   1.000
_cell.length_b   1.000
_cell.length_c   1.000
_cell.angle_alpha   90.00
_cell.angle_beta   90.00
_cell.angle_gamma   90.00
#
_symmetry.space_group_name_H-M   'P 1'
#
loop_
_entity.id
_entity.type
_entity.pdbx_description
1 polymer ?
#
loop_
_entity_poly.entity_id
_entity_poly.type
_entity_poly.pdbx_seq_one_letter_code
_entity_poly.pdbx_strand_id
1 'polypeptide(L)'
;MAVVTQVVRSEWTKIRSVASTVWTLSLAVVVTVAVGTLLSGLANSQFSRMPARERLSFDPTNISFAGMTLGQLAMIVFGVLVVSNEYSTGMIRVSLAAVPGRATFLFSKIAVAAALVLVVGMVTSFAAFFLGQAMLGSHRAHLGDPGVLRAVVGGGLYMTLIAVFSMGVAAMLRSPMLSLGILMPFFFLVSNILGNVDATKKIGRFLPDQAGSHIMQVVPRVGDDVPYGPWGGLGIMGLWVIAALAGGYVLLKRRDAQ
;
A
#
# COMPACT_ATOMS: atom_id res chain seq x y z
N MET A 1 -1.98 -17.46 26.11
CA MET A 1 -0.91 -16.55 25.70
C MET A 1 0.26 -17.28 25.02
N ALA A 2 0.81 -18.35 25.57
CA ALA A 2 1.95 -19.08 24.97
C ALA A 2 1.75 -19.53 23.51
N VAL A 3 0.56 -20.02 23.14
CA VAL A 3 0.25 -20.48 21.79
C VAL A 3 0.31 -19.34 20.77
N VAL A 4 -0.24 -18.17 21.08
CA VAL A 4 -0.21 -16.99 20.17
C VAL A 4 1.23 -16.54 19.92
N THR A 5 2.06 -16.48 20.97
CA THR A 5 3.47 -16.10 20.84
C THR A 5 4.26 -17.08 19.93
N GLN A 6 4.00 -18.37 20.06
CA GLN A 6 4.61 -19.40 19.22
C GLN A 6 4.16 -19.27 17.77
N VAL A 7 2.88 -19.01 17.51
CA VAL A 7 2.34 -18.77 16.16
C VAL A 7 2.98 -17.54 15.54
N VAL A 8 3.04 -16.40 16.24
CA VAL A 8 3.69 -15.17 15.78
C VAL A 8 5.16 -15.42 15.42
N ARG A 9 5.91 -16.14 16.28
CA ARG A 9 7.31 -16.46 16.03
C ARG A 9 7.48 -17.38 14.80
N SER A 10 6.59 -18.34 14.60
CA SER A 10 6.63 -19.20 13.42
C SER A 10 6.34 -18.43 12.14
N GLU A 11 5.33 -17.55 12.13
CA GLU A 11 5.01 -16.72 10.98
C GLU A 11 6.14 -15.74 10.64
N TRP A 12 6.78 -15.14 11.64
CA TRP A 12 7.97 -14.31 11.45
C TRP A 12 9.12 -15.07 10.77
N THR A 13 9.38 -16.30 11.24
CA THR A 13 10.42 -17.15 10.65
C THR A 13 10.11 -17.50 9.19
N LYS A 14 8.86 -17.84 8.87
CA LYS A 14 8.42 -18.11 7.49
C LYS A 14 8.66 -16.89 6.59
N ILE A 15 8.20 -15.71 7.01
CA ILE A 15 8.33 -14.47 6.23
C ILE A 15 9.82 -14.17 5.96
N ARG A 16 10.69 -14.31 6.96
CA ARG A 16 12.12 -14.01 6.83
C ARG A 16 12.89 -15.05 5.99
N SER A 17 12.45 -16.31 5.98
CA SER A 17 13.16 -17.38 5.27
C SER A 17 12.84 -17.44 3.78
N VAL A 18 11.78 -16.76 3.32
CA VAL A 18 11.35 -16.77 1.92
C VAL A 18 12.04 -15.65 1.14
N ALA A 19 12.93 -16.00 0.21
CA ALA A 19 13.68 -15.02 -0.59
C ALA A 19 12.77 -14.03 -1.35
N SER A 20 11.61 -14.48 -1.86
CA SER A 20 10.66 -13.60 -2.55
C SER A 20 10.15 -12.46 -1.67
N THR A 21 10.01 -12.68 -0.36
CA THR A 21 9.61 -11.63 0.60
C THR A 21 10.63 -10.50 0.64
N VAL A 22 11.90 -10.87 0.80
CA VAL A 22 13.00 -9.89 0.87
C VAL A 22 13.08 -9.10 -0.44
N TRP A 23 13.05 -9.80 -1.58
CA TRP A 23 13.10 -9.15 -2.89
C TRP A 23 11.92 -8.22 -3.17
N THR A 24 10.70 -8.63 -2.87
CA THR A 24 9.51 -7.79 -3.11
C THR A 24 9.50 -6.54 -2.24
N LEU A 25 9.87 -6.66 -0.96
CA LEU A 25 9.96 -5.50 -0.06
C LEU A 25 11.13 -4.58 -0.43
N SER A 26 12.30 -5.14 -0.77
CA SER A 26 13.44 -4.34 -1.25
C SER A 26 13.11 -3.60 -2.55
N LEU A 27 12.43 -4.27 -3.48
CA LEU A 27 11.97 -3.66 -4.73
C LEU A 27 10.98 -2.52 -4.47
N ALA A 28 10.05 -2.71 -3.53
CA ALA A 28 9.11 -1.65 -3.14
C ALA A 28 9.85 -0.39 -2.67
N VAL A 29 10.85 -0.55 -1.79
CA VAL A 29 11.68 0.55 -1.30
C VAL A 29 12.44 1.22 -2.44
N VAL A 30 13.22 0.43 -3.20
CA VAL A 30 14.10 0.94 -4.25
C VAL A 30 13.33 1.65 -5.35
N VAL A 31 12.25 1.04 -5.85
CA VAL A 31 11.45 1.64 -6.93
C VAL A 31 10.75 2.91 -6.46
N THR A 32 10.13 2.89 -5.26
CA THR A 32 9.46 4.07 -4.72
C THR A 32 10.42 5.24 -4.57
N VAL A 33 11.56 4.99 -3.93
CA VAL A 33 12.55 6.04 -3.65
C VAL A 33 13.21 6.53 -4.93
N ALA A 34 13.65 5.63 -5.82
CA ALA A 34 14.33 6.00 -7.06
C ALA A 34 13.42 6.83 -7.98
N VAL A 35 12.18 6.38 -8.19
CA VAL A 35 11.23 7.09 -9.06
C VAL A 35 10.82 8.44 -8.44
N GLY A 36 10.53 8.48 -7.14
CA GLY A 36 10.20 9.73 -6.45
C GLY A 36 11.35 10.75 -6.51
N THR A 37 12.57 10.30 -6.28
CA THR A 37 13.79 11.13 -6.36
C THR A 37 14.04 11.63 -7.78
N LEU A 38 13.92 10.76 -8.78
CA LEU A 38 14.08 11.13 -10.20
C LEU A 38 13.05 12.17 -10.63
N LEU A 39 11.77 11.93 -10.33
CA LEU A 39 10.69 12.86 -10.70
C LEU A 39 10.81 14.20 -9.97
N SER A 40 11.28 14.20 -8.72
CA SER A 40 11.60 15.42 -7.98
C SER A 40 12.70 16.23 -8.65
N GLY A 41 13.78 15.59 -9.11
CA GLY A 41 14.86 16.24 -9.85
C GLY A 41 14.40 16.81 -11.20
N LEU A 42 13.58 16.06 -11.94
CA LEU A 42 12.96 16.54 -13.18
C LEU A 42 12.02 17.71 -12.93
N ALA A 43 11.21 17.69 -11.91
CA ALA A 43 10.31 18.78 -11.55
C ALA A 43 11.09 20.06 -11.20
N ASN A 44 12.19 19.93 -10.44
CA ASN A 44 13.07 21.06 -10.12
C ASN A 44 13.67 21.68 -11.38
N SER A 45 14.18 20.88 -12.31
CA SER A 45 14.78 21.37 -13.57
C SER A 45 13.77 22.07 -14.50
N GLN A 46 12.50 21.69 -14.43
CA GLN A 46 11.43 22.25 -15.25
C GLN A 46 10.62 23.35 -14.57
N PHE A 47 10.83 23.60 -13.28
CA PHE A 47 10.02 24.52 -12.49
C PHE A 47 9.96 25.94 -13.08
N SER A 48 11.08 26.49 -13.55
CA SER A 48 11.14 27.81 -14.18
C SER A 48 10.35 27.91 -15.50
N ARG A 49 10.11 26.77 -16.16
CA ARG A 49 9.36 26.68 -17.42
C ARG A 49 7.87 26.38 -17.22
N MET A 50 7.46 26.05 -16.00
CA MET A 50 6.05 25.78 -15.69
C MET A 50 5.20 27.05 -15.82
N PRO A 51 3.98 26.96 -16.37
CA PRO A 51 3.00 28.05 -16.34
C PRO A 51 2.72 28.52 -14.90
N ALA A 52 2.42 29.80 -14.72
CA ALA A 52 2.16 30.38 -13.39
C ALA A 52 1.05 29.64 -12.62
N ARG A 53 0.01 29.16 -13.33
CA ARG A 53 -1.09 28.39 -12.73
C ARG A 53 -0.63 27.06 -12.16
N GLU A 54 0.27 26.35 -12.83
CA GLU A 54 0.81 25.06 -12.37
C GLU A 54 1.76 25.24 -11.18
N ARG A 55 2.52 26.35 -11.14
CA ARG A 55 3.37 26.66 -9.98
C ARG A 55 2.57 26.88 -8.71
N LEU A 56 1.36 27.46 -8.80
CA LEU A 56 0.49 27.69 -7.65
C LEU A 56 -0.09 26.37 -7.07
N SER A 57 -0.21 25.34 -7.87
CA SER A 57 -0.68 24.01 -7.45
C SER A 57 0.46 22.99 -7.27
N PHE A 58 1.71 23.46 -7.28
CA PHE A 58 2.87 22.60 -7.12
C PHE A 58 2.93 22.06 -5.69
N ASP A 59 2.89 20.73 -5.57
CA ASP A 59 3.00 20.03 -4.31
C ASP A 59 4.34 19.26 -4.25
N PRO A 60 5.39 19.84 -3.61
CA PRO A 60 6.71 19.20 -3.52
C PRO A 60 6.65 17.83 -2.81
N THR A 61 5.76 17.72 -1.83
CA THR A 61 5.60 16.49 -1.04
C THR A 61 4.99 15.38 -1.89
N ASN A 62 3.93 15.68 -2.63
CA ASN A 62 3.26 14.72 -3.50
C ASN A 62 4.17 14.23 -4.62
N ILE A 63 5.02 15.09 -5.20
CA ILE A 63 5.99 14.71 -6.23
C ILE A 63 7.03 13.73 -5.69
N SER A 64 7.52 13.93 -4.47
CA SER A 64 8.44 12.98 -3.83
C SER A 64 7.81 11.59 -3.65
N PHE A 65 6.49 11.52 -3.53
CA PHE A 65 5.73 10.28 -3.42
C PHE A 65 5.24 9.69 -4.75
N ALA A 66 5.58 10.28 -5.89
CA ALA A 66 5.14 9.78 -7.20
C ALA A 66 5.58 8.32 -7.44
N GLY A 67 6.70 7.89 -6.89
CA GLY A 67 7.17 6.49 -6.93
C GLY A 67 6.28 5.51 -6.18
N MET A 68 5.42 5.95 -5.26
CA MET A 68 4.52 5.07 -4.52
C MET A 68 3.49 4.36 -5.40
N THR A 69 3.13 4.95 -6.54
CA THR A 69 2.27 4.30 -7.53
C THR A 69 2.86 3.00 -8.08
N LEU A 70 4.17 2.92 -8.21
CA LEU A 70 4.86 1.68 -8.60
C LEU A 70 5.21 0.81 -7.39
N GLY A 71 5.66 1.43 -6.30
CA GLY A 71 5.98 0.72 -5.06
C GLY A 71 4.80 -0.04 -4.46
N GLN A 72 3.58 0.50 -4.58
CA GLN A 72 2.37 -0.20 -4.15
C GLN A 72 2.17 -1.55 -4.85
N LEU A 73 2.58 -1.68 -6.12
CA LEU A 73 2.46 -2.95 -6.84
C LEU A 73 3.33 -4.03 -6.20
N ALA A 74 4.53 -3.69 -5.74
CA ALA A 74 5.37 -4.62 -5.00
C ALA A 74 4.78 -4.96 -3.63
N MET A 75 4.12 -4.01 -2.94
CA MET A 75 3.38 -4.28 -1.70
C MET A 75 2.17 -5.20 -1.93
N ILE A 76 1.49 -5.08 -3.07
CA ILE A 76 0.41 -5.99 -3.47
C ILE A 76 0.96 -7.40 -3.70
N VAL A 77 2.07 -7.53 -4.43
CA VAL A 77 2.73 -8.83 -4.65
C VAL A 77 3.10 -9.48 -3.32
N PHE A 78 3.75 -8.73 -2.43
CA PHE A 78 4.07 -9.22 -1.08
C PHE A 78 2.83 -9.71 -0.33
N GLY A 79 1.78 -8.88 -0.24
CA GLY A 79 0.54 -9.20 0.46
C GLY A 79 -0.14 -10.46 -0.08
N VAL A 80 -0.19 -10.59 -1.41
CA VAL A 80 -0.74 -11.77 -2.07
C VAL A 80 0.09 -13.01 -1.74
N LEU A 81 1.41 -12.97 -1.92
CA LEU A 81 2.28 -14.13 -1.75
C LEU A 81 2.33 -14.63 -0.30
N VAL A 82 2.33 -13.75 0.69
CA VAL A 82 2.32 -14.13 2.12
C VAL A 82 1.14 -15.03 2.47
N VAL A 83 -0.02 -14.78 1.86
CA VAL A 83 -1.23 -15.55 2.14
C VAL A 83 -1.40 -16.72 1.17
N SER A 84 -1.27 -16.48 -0.13
CA SER A 84 -1.62 -17.45 -1.16
C SER A 84 -0.60 -18.57 -1.32
N ASN A 85 0.66 -18.39 -0.93
CA ASN A 85 1.67 -19.44 -0.98
C ASN A 85 1.33 -20.64 -0.09
N GLU A 86 0.63 -20.45 1.03
CA GLU A 86 0.19 -21.58 1.85
C GLU A 86 -0.86 -22.46 1.17
N TYR A 87 -1.67 -21.85 0.31
CA TYR A 87 -2.66 -22.59 -0.49
C TYR A 87 -1.97 -23.32 -1.65
N SER A 88 -1.08 -22.65 -2.37
CA SER A 88 -0.41 -23.24 -3.55
C SER A 88 0.58 -24.36 -3.19
N THR A 89 1.17 -24.32 -1.99
CA THR A 89 2.08 -25.38 -1.49
C THR A 89 1.37 -26.47 -0.67
N GLY A 90 0.07 -26.32 -0.41
CA GLY A 90 -0.67 -27.24 0.46
C GLY A 90 -0.34 -27.11 1.96
N MET A 91 0.55 -26.19 2.33
CA MET A 91 0.96 -25.96 3.74
C MET A 91 -0.19 -25.52 4.64
N ILE A 92 -1.29 -25.01 4.06
CA ILE A 92 -2.48 -24.59 4.81
C ILE A 92 -3.02 -25.73 5.70
N ARG A 93 -2.98 -26.98 5.23
CA ARG A 93 -3.44 -28.15 6.00
C ARG A 93 -2.58 -28.38 7.24
N VAL A 94 -1.26 -28.33 7.08
CA VAL A 94 -0.30 -28.51 8.19
C VAL A 94 -0.43 -27.36 9.18
N SER A 95 -0.54 -26.13 8.68
CA SER A 95 -0.70 -24.94 9.51
C SER A 95 -2.01 -24.95 10.33
N LEU A 96 -3.13 -25.40 9.75
CA LEU A 96 -4.41 -25.52 10.46
C LEU A 96 -4.45 -26.72 11.42
N ALA A 97 -3.69 -27.79 11.14
CA ALA A 97 -3.51 -28.88 12.12
C ALA A 97 -2.75 -28.43 13.36
N ALA A 98 -1.72 -27.58 13.18
CA ALA A 98 -0.95 -27.01 14.27
C ALA A 98 -1.70 -25.90 15.04
N VAL A 99 -2.55 -25.12 14.34
CA VAL A 99 -3.36 -24.02 14.91
C VAL A 99 -4.82 -24.21 14.49
N PRO A 100 -5.63 -24.98 15.27
CA PRO A 100 -7.00 -25.30 14.88
C PRO A 100 -7.93 -24.09 14.77
N GLY A 101 -7.60 -22.99 15.44
CA GLY A 101 -8.35 -21.73 15.36
C GLY A 101 -8.11 -20.99 14.03
N ARG A 102 -8.99 -21.18 13.03
CA ARG A 102 -8.88 -20.53 11.70
C ARG A 102 -8.74 -19.01 11.80
N ALA A 103 -9.43 -18.36 12.74
CA ALA A 103 -9.28 -16.91 13.01
C ALA A 103 -7.87 -16.58 13.53
N THR A 104 -7.40 -17.30 14.55
CA THR A 104 -6.08 -17.11 15.14
C THR A 104 -5.00 -17.28 14.08
N PHE A 105 -5.09 -18.31 13.25
CA PHE A 105 -4.17 -18.55 12.14
C PHE A 105 -4.11 -17.35 11.18
N LEU A 106 -5.28 -16.93 10.61
CA LEU A 106 -5.33 -15.88 9.60
C LEU A 106 -4.88 -14.53 10.17
N PHE A 107 -5.42 -14.12 11.33
CA PHE A 107 -5.13 -12.81 11.88
C PHE A 107 -3.72 -12.71 12.46
N SER A 108 -3.13 -13.77 13.01
CA SER A 108 -1.72 -13.77 13.43
C SER A 108 -0.79 -13.56 12.24
N LYS A 109 -1.04 -14.26 11.12
CA LYS A 109 -0.29 -14.08 9.88
C LYS A 109 -0.37 -12.64 9.37
N ILE A 110 -1.59 -12.11 9.26
CA ILE A 110 -1.82 -10.75 8.78
C ILE A 110 -1.17 -9.73 9.72
N ALA A 111 -1.27 -9.89 11.04
CA ALA A 111 -0.68 -8.99 12.01
C ALA A 111 0.86 -8.93 11.90
N VAL A 112 1.53 -10.08 11.79
CA VAL A 112 2.99 -10.15 11.63
C VAL A 112 3.41 -9.50 10.31
N ALA A 113 2.74 -9.83 9.21
CA ALA A 113 3.03 -9.25 7.90
C ALA A 113 2.75 -7.73 7.88
N ALA A 114 1.63 -7.29 8.47
CA ALA A 114 1.27 -5.87 8.57
C ALA A 114 2.29 -5.08 9.39
N ALA A 115 2.78 -5.62 10.51
CA ALA A 115 3.82 -4.99 11.30
C ALA A 115 5.13 -4.82 10.51
N LEU A 116 5.54 -5.83 9.77
CA LEU A 116 6.72 -5.74 8.89
C LEU A 116 6.52 -4.69 7.80
N VAL A 117 5.39 -4.72 7.09
CA VAL A 117 5.10 -3.76 6.01
C VAL A 117 4.96 -2.34 6.56
N LEU A 118 4.44 -2.17 7.78
CA LEU A 118 4.38 -0.86 8.43
C LEU A 118 5.79 -0.27 8.62
N VAL A 119 6.72 -1.07 9.13
CA VAL A 119 8.12 -0.63 9.29
C VAL A 119 8.73 -0.30 7.93
N VAL A 120 8.62 -1.20 6.96
CA VAL A 120 9.16 -0.98 5.61
C VAL A 120 8.48 0.20 4.92
N GLY A 121 7.17 0.34 5.02
CA GLY A 121 6.39 1.44 4.45
C GLY A 121 6.77 2.79 5.05
N MET A 122 6.96 2.85 6.37
CA MET A 122 7.46 4.07 7.04
C MET A 122 8.86 4.43 6.57
N VAL A 123 9.80 3.49 6.59
CA VAL A 123 11.17 3.71 6.10
C VAL A 123 11.14 4.19 4.64
N THR A 124 10.33 3.56 3.79
CA THR A 124 10.18 3.94 2.37
C THR A 124 9.64 5.35 2.22
N SER A 125 8.60 5.70 2.97
CA SER A 125 7.95 7.01 2.91
C SER A 125 8.90 8.13 3.35
N PHE A 126 9.59 7.95 4.49
CA PHE A 126 10.57 8.91 4.95
C PHE A 126 11.75 9.04 3.98
N ALA A 127 12.28 7.94 3.47
CA ALA A 127 13.37 7.94 2.50
C ALA A 127 12.96 8.65 1.19
N ALA A 128 11.78 8.34 0.64
CA ALA A 128 11.25 8.99 -0.55
C ALA A 128 11.07 10.50 -0.34
N PHE A 129 10.55 10.90 0.82
CA PHE A 129 10.42 12.31 1.17
C PHE A 129 11.77 13.00 1.22
N PHE A 130 12.71 12.54 2.06
CA PHE A 130 13.98 13.25 2.25
C PHE A 130 14.82 13.32 0.97
N LEU A 131 14.90 12.21 0.21
CA LEU A 131 15.67 12.17 -1.04
C LEU A 131 14.98 12.98 -2.14
N GLY A 132 13.64 12.92 -2.23
CA GLY A 132 12.89 13.74 -3.17
C GLY A 132 13.02 15.23 -2.87
N GLN A 133 12.90 15.64 -1.59
CA GLN A 133 13.08 17.03 -1.18
C GLN A 133 14.52 17.53 -1.39
N ALA A 134 15.53 16.68 -1.23
CA ALA A 134 16.92 17.02 -1.55
C ALA A 134 17.10 17.37 -3.04
N MET A 135 16.39 16.66 -3.95
CA MET A 135 16.42 16.95 -5.39
C MET A 135 15.63 18.18 -5.79
N LEU A 136 14.63 18.58 -5.02
CA LEU A 136 13.83 19.81 -5.26
C LEU A 136 14.58 21.09 -4.89
N GLY A 137 15.66 21.04 -4.14
CA GLY A 137 16.52 22.16 -3.83
C GLY A 137 15.79 23.33 -3.16
N SER A 138 15.68 24.47 -3.87
CA SER A 138 14.99 25.68 -3.35
C SER A 138 13.47 25.58 -3.30
N HIS A 139 12.88 24.60 -4.01
CA HIS A 139 11.42 24.37 -4.06
C HIS A 139 10.94 23.26 -3.09
N ARG A 140 11.82 22.87 -2.16
CA ARG A 140 11.53 21.84 -1.18
C ARG A 140 10.53 22.29 -0.12
N ALA A 141 9.74 21.34 0.38
CA ALA A 141 8.99 21.47 1.62
C ALA A 141 9.82 20.93 2.80
N HIS A 142 9.53 21.43 3.99
CA HIS A 142 10.14 20.96 5.24
C HIS A 142 9.17 20.07 6.01
N LEU A 143 9.71 19.12 6.77
CA LEU A 143 8.88 18.18 7.54
C LEU A 143 7.98 18.89 8.58
N GLY A 144 8.39 20.08 9.04
CA GLY A 144 7.61 20.93 9.94
C GLY A 144 6.50 21.74 9.28
N ASP A 145 6.44 21.78 7.96
CA ASP A 145 5.41 22.55 7.26
C ASP A 145 4.01 21.91 7.46
N PRO A 146 2.95 22.73 7.48
CA PRO A 146 1.60 22.23 7.72
C PRO A 146 1.21 21.10 6.74
N GLY A 147 0.83 19.95 7.29
CA GLY A 147 0.37 18.78 6.52
C GLY A 147 1.47 17.87 5.98
N VAL A 148 2.75 18.26 5.99
CA VAL A 148 3.85 17.45 5.44
C VAL A 148 4.09 16.20 6.28
N LEU A 149 4.21 16.35 7.61
CA LEU A 149 4.37 15.18 8.50
C LEU A 149 3.21 14.19 8.35
N ARG A 150 1.96 14.70 8.24
CA ARG A 150 0.79 13.87 7.96
C ARG A 150 0.97 13.09 6.65
N ALA A 151 1.43 13.74 5.59
CA ALA A 151 1.63 13.12 4.29
C ALA A 151 2.70 12.02 4.33
N VAL A 152 3.81 12.27 5.03
CA VAL A 152 4.91 11.30 5.18
C VAL A 152 4.47 10.07 5.98
N VAL A 153 3.87 10.27 7.16
CA VAL A 153 3.35 9.16 7.98
C VAL A 153 2.21 8.46 7.24
N GLY A 154 1.32 9.23 6.62
CA GLY A 154 0.22 8.74 5.82
C GLY A 154 0.65 7.85 4.65
N GLY A 155 1.76 8.18 3.99
CA GLY A 155 2.34 7.36 2.93
C GLY A 155 2.75 5.97 3.41
N GLY A 156 3.39 5.88 4.58
CA GLY A 156 3.72 4.59 5.21
C GLY A 156 2.48 3.79 5.61
N LEU A 157 1.45 4.45 6.15
CA LEU A 157 0.16 3.81 6.46
C LEU A 157 -0.55 3.33 5.20
N TYR A 158 -0.55 4.13 4.14
CA TYR A 158 -1.11 3.76 2.83
C TYR A 158 -0.48 2.47 2.28
N MET A 159 0.86 2.39 2.25
CA MET A 159 1.58 1.20 1.81
C MET A 159 1.21 -0.04 2.65
N THR A 160 1.02 0.15 3.94
CA THR A 160 0.59 -0.92 4.85
C THR A 160 -0.82 -1.39 4.52
N LEU A 161 -1.76 -0.47 4.37
CA LEU A 161 -3.16 -0.80 4.10
C LEU A 161 -3.35 -1.48 2.74
N ILE A 162 -2.60 -1.07 1.70
CA ILE A 162 -2.67 -1.72 0.38
C ILE A 162 -2.19 -3.18 0.44
N ALA A 163 -1.12 -3.45 1.19
CA ALA A 163 -0.63 -4.81 1.41
C ALA A 163 -1.65 -5.66 2.19
N VAL A 164 -2.22 -5.11 3.28
CA VAL A 164 -3.24 -5.81 4.09
C VAL A 164 -4.52 -6.05 3.30
N PHE A 165 -4.96 -5.10 2.47
CA PHE A 165 -6.07 -5.28 1.54
C PHE A 165 -5.80 -6.48 0.61
N SER A 166 -4.61 -6.52 0.02
CA SER A 166 -4.21 -7.58 -0.90
C SER A 166 -4.13 -8.95 -0.21
N MET A 167 -3.73 -9.00 1.07
CA MET A 167 -3.79 -10.22 1.89
C MET A 167 -5.24 -10.71 2.05
N GLY A 168 -6.18 -9.81 2.32
CA GLY A 168 -7.61 -10.13 2.44
C GLY A 168 -8.17 -10.71 1.13
N VAL A 169 -7.85 -10.07 0.00
CA VAL A 169 -8.27 -10.57 -1.33
C VAL A 169 -7.63 -11.93 -1.65
N ALA A 170 -6.34 -12.10 -1.34
CA ALA A 170 -5.64 -13.37 -1.54
C ALA A 170 -6.25 -14.51 -0.69
N ALA A 171 -6.70 -14.21 0.53
CA ALA A 171 -7.40 -15.16 1.37
C ALA A 171 -8.75 -15.59 0.79
N MET A 172 -9.44 -14.72 0.05
CA MET A 172 -10.67 -15.04 -0.67
C MET A 172 -10.43 -15.92 -1.90
N LEU A 173 -9.42 -15.56 -2.70
CA LEU A 173 -9.15 -16.20 -4.01
C LEU A 173 -8.30 -17.48 -3.91
N ARG A 174 -7.49 -17.63 -2.86
CA ARG A 174 -6.63 -18.79 -2.58
C ARG A 174 -5.63 -19.16 -3.68
N SER A 175 -5.45 -18.30 -4.66
CA SER A 175 -4.56 -18.49 -5.81
C SER A 175 -3.69 -17.27 -6.01
N PRO A 176 -2.35 -17.40 -6.02
CA PRO A 176 -1.47 -16.26 -6.27
C PRO A 176 -1.67 -15.71 -7.68
N MET A 177 -1.81 -16.58 -8.68
CA MET A 177 -1.99 -16.17 -10.07
C MET A 177 -3.29 -15.38 -10.25
N LEU A 178 -4.41 -15.87 -9.72
CA LEU A 178 -5.70 -15.19 -9.83
C LEU A 178 -5.70 -13.87 -9.07
N SER A 179 -5.13 -13.85 -7.85
CA SER A 179 -5.06 -12.62 -7.04
C SER A 179 -4.24 -11.53 -7.70
N LEU A 180 -3.06 -11.86 -8.22
CA LEU A 180 -2.21 -10.90 -8.92
C LEU A 180 -2.82 -10.50 -10.27
N GLY A 181 -3.40 -11.45 -11.01
CA GLY A 181 -4.06 -11.20 -12.30
C GLY A 181 -5.26 -10.24 -12.19
N ILE A 182 -5.90 -10.15 -11.02
CA ILE A 182 -6.99 -9.19 -10.76
C ILE A 182 -6.44 -7.89 -10.17
N LEU A 183 -5.62 -7.96 -9.11
CA LEU A 183 -5.22 -6.77 -8.37
C LEU A 183 -4.25 -5.88 -9.14
N MET A 184 -3.32 -6.45 -9.92
CA MET A 184 -2.34 -5.67 -10.65
C MET A 184 -2.99 -4.79 -11.75
N PRO A 185 -3.80 -5.34 -12.67
CA PRO A 185 -4.51 -4.52 -13.65
C PRO A 185 -5.50 -3.54 -13.00
N PHE A 186 -6.16 -3.96 -11.90
CA PHE A 186 -7.10 -3.11 -11.19
C PHE A 186 -6.43 -1.85 -10.66
N PHE A 187 -5.34 -1.97 -9.90
CA PHE A 187 -4.67 -0.81 -9.30
C PHE A 187 -3.82 -0.02 -10.29
N PHE A 188 -3.21 -0.68 -11.28
CA PHE A 188 -2.37 0.02 -12.25
C PHE A 188 -3.18 0.75 -13.32
N LEU A 189 -4.27 0.14 -13.80
CA LEU A 189 -5.02 0.65 -14.95
C LEU A 189 -6.44 1.08 -14.57
N VAL A 190 -7.26 0.14 -14.07
CA VAL A 190 -8.71 0.37 -13.90
C VAL A 190 -8.99 1.49 -12.90
N SER A 191 -8.36 1.46 -11.74
CA SER A 191 -8.55 2.47 -10.70
C SER A 191 -8.10 3.86 -11.16
N ASN A 192 -6.96 3.94 -11.86
CA ASN A 192 -6.46 5.21 -12.41
C ASN A 192 -7.41 5.78 -13.48
N ILE A 193 -7.95 4.94 -14.36
CA ILE A 193 -8.94 5.40 -15.37
C ILE A 193 -10.20 5.90 -14.67
N LEU A 194 -10.77 5.11 -13.75
CA LEU A 194 -12.00 5.47 -13.05
C LEU A 194 -11.85 6.71 -12.17
N GLY A 195 -10.66 6.93 -11.59
CA GLY A 195 -10.38 8.09 -10.76
C GLY A 195 -10.15 9.40 -11.53
N ASN A 196 -9.71 9.33 -12.78
CA ASN A 196 -9.32 10.51 -13.56
C ASN A 196 -10.26 10.88 -14.71
N VAL A 197 -11.16 9.99 -15.14
CA VAL A 197 -12.16 10.28 -16.17
C VAL A 197 -13.37 10.96 -15.55
N ASP A 198 -13.77 12.12 -16.05
CA ASP A 198 -14.86 12.94 -15.47
C ASP A 198 -16.19 12.19 -15.28
N ALA A 199 -16.53 11.30 -16.22
CA ALA A 199 -17.75 10.51 -16.16
C ALA A 199 -17.77 9.52 -14.97
N THR A 200 -16.61 9.01 -14.54
CA THR A 200 -16.50 7.97 -13.51
C THR A 200 -15.83 8.47 -12.22
N LYS A 201 -15.22 9.66 -12.25
CA LYS A 201 -14.47 10.25 -11.13
C LYS A 201 -15.26 10.28 -9.82
N LYS A 202 -16.58 10.51 -9.88
CA LYS A 202 -17.46 10.53 -8.69
C LYS A 202 -17.46 9.20 -7.92
N ILE A 203 -17.28 8.08 -8.61
CA ILE A 203 -17.19 6.74 -8.01
C ILE A 203 -15.74 6.37 -7.80
N GLY A 204 -14.88 6.63 -8.78
CA GLY A 204 -13.46 6.28 -8.78
C GLY A 204 -12.70 6.80 -7.55
N ARG A 205 -13.00 8.02 -7.10
CA ARG A 205 -12.39 8.61 -5.90
C ARG A 205 -12.61 7.83 -4.59
N PHE A 206 -13.61 6.94 -4.53
CA PHE A 206 -13.84 6.08 -3.37
C PHE A 206 -13.15 4.72 -3.47
N LEU A 207 -12.42 4.44 -4.56
CA LEU A 207 -11.60 3.25 -4.68
C LEU A 207 -10.46 3.26 -3.65
N PRO A 208 -9.99 2.09 -3.19
CA PRO A 208 -9.09 2.01 -2.04
C PRO A 208 -7.78 2.78 -2.24
N ASP A 209 -7.17 2.71 -3.41
CA ASP A 209 -5.94 3.43 -3.74
C ASP A 209 -6.16 4.92 -3.96
N GLN A 210 -7.24 5.31 -4.65
CA GLN A 210 -7.57 6.72 -4.91
C GLN A 210 -7.87 7.44 -3.60
N ALA A 211 -8.72 6.86 -2.76
CA ALA A 211 -9.05 7.43 -1.46
C ALA A 211 -7.84 7.43 -0.51
N GLY A 212 -7.13 6.29 -0.44
CA GLY A 212 -5.99 6.13 0.47
C GLY A 212 -4.80 7.02 0.13
N SER A 213 -4.48 7.20 -1.16
CA SER A 213 -3.36 8.05 -1.59
C SER A 213 -3.58 9.53 -1.31
N HIS A 214 -4.83 9.97 -1.12
CA HIS A 214 -5.15 11.37 -0.80
C HIS A 214 -4.48 11.86 0.50
N ILE A 215 -4.11 10.96 1.42
CA ILE A 215 -3.38 11.27 2.66
C ILE A 215 -2.02 11.94 2.38
N MET A 216 -1.40 11.64 1.23
CA MET A 216 -0.08 12.13 0.84
C MET A 216 -0.12 13.53 0.18
N GLN A 217 -1.29 14.00 -0.19
CA GLN A 217 -1.46 15.31 -0.83
C GLN A 217 -1.45 16.42 0.23
N VAL A 218 -0.60 17.42 0.04
CA VAL A 218 -0.50 18.61 0.91
C VAL A 218 -1.17 19.80 0.27
N VAL A 219 -0.91 20.06 -1.01
CA VAL A 219 -1.54 21.14 -1.77
C VAL A 219 -2.73 20.57 -2.56
N PRO A 220 -3.95 21.14 -2.38
CA PRO A 220 -5.12 20.71 -3.15
C PRO A 220 -4.91 20.91 -4.65
N ARG A 221 -5.25 19.91 -5.46
CA ARG A 221 -5.22 20.07 -6.92
C ARG A 221 -6.36 20.95 -7.38
N VAL A 222 -6.07 21.84 -8.31
CA VAL A 222 -7.10 22.71 -8.90
C VAL A 222 -8.15 21.86 -9.63
N GLY A 223 -9.42 21.96 -9.21
CA GLY A 223 -10.54 21.18 -9.76
C GLY A 223 -10.73 19.79 -9.16
N ASP A 224 -10.03 19.47 -8.09
CA ASP A 224 -10.19 18.21 -7.37
C ASP A 224 -11.17 18.41 -6.19
N ASP A 225 -12.47 18.31 -6.49
CA ASP A 225 -13.53 18.44 -5.49
C ASP A 225 -13.79 17.08 -4.80
N VAL A 226 -12.86 16.71 -3.91
CA VAL A 226 -12.95 15.46 -3.14
C VAL A 226 -13.78 15.70 -1.88
N PRO A 227 -14.87 14.92 -1.62
CA PRO A 227 -15.81 15.18 -0.52
C PRO A 227 -15.31 14.76 0.86
N TYR A 228 -14.05 14.38 0.98
CA TYR A 228 -13.42 13.94 2.22
C TYR A 228 -12.02 14.53 2.37
N GLY A 229 -11.63 14.76 3.63
CA GLY A 229 -10.24 15.17 3.92
C GLY A 229 -9.26 13.99 3.87
N PRO A 230 -7.96 14.27 4.01
CA PRO A 230 -6.90 13.27 3.90
C PRO A 230 -7.08 12.04 4.83
N TRP A 231 -7.43 12.24 6.08
CA TRP A 231 -7.73 11.16 7.03
C TRP A 231 -9.01 10.40 6.69
N GLY A 232 -10.02 11.11 6.14
CA GLY A 232 -11.25 10.49 5.63
C GLY A 232 -10.97 9.53 4.49
N GLY A 233 -10.09 9.90 3.57
CA GLY A 233 -9.63 9.03 2.47
C GLY A 233 -8.95 7.76 2.98
N LEU A 234 -8.06 7.89 3.97
CA LEU A 234 -7.42 6.74 4.59
C LEU A 234 -8.45 5.86 5.35
N GLY A 235 -9.47 6.47 5.96
CA GLY A 235 -10.60 5.78 6.58
C GLY A 235 -11.41 4.96 5.59
N ILE A 236 -11.70 5.52 4.39
CA ILE A 236 -12.39 4.80 3.31
C ILE A 236 -11.56 3.57 2.88
N MET A 237 -10.25 3.74 2.71
CA MET A 237 -9.35 2.62 2.43
C MET A 237 -9.39 1.57 3.55
N GLY A 238 -9.43 2.00 4.81
CA GLY A 238 -9.59 1.12 5.97
C GLY A 238 -10.88 0.28 5.91
N LEU A 239 -11.98 0.85 5.44
CA LEU A 239 -13.24 0.10 5.22
C LEU A 239 -13.08 -0.97 4.14
N TRP A 240 -12.38 -0.67 3.05
CA TRP A 240 -12.04 -1.66 2.03
C TRP A 240 -11.18 -2.81 2.58
N VAL A 241 -10.19 -2.48 3.43
CA VAL A 241 -9.36 -3.48 4.13
C VAL A 241 -10.22 -4.36 5.02
N ILE A 242 -11.10 -3.78 5.83
CA ILE A 242 -12.02 -4.54 6.71
C ILE A 242 -12.91 -5.47 5.88
N ALA A 243 -13.49 -4.97 4.79
CA ALA A 243 -14.33 -5.76 3.90
C ALA A 243 -13.56 -6.95 3.28
N ALA A 244 -12.33 -6.72 2.81
CA ALA A 244 -11.49 -7.78 2.25
C ALA A 244 -11.10 -8.83 3.30
N LEU A 245 -10.73 -8.41 4.50
CA LEU A 245 -10.37 -9.32 5.61
C LEU A 245 -11.59 -10.12 6.09
N ALA A 246 -12.74 -9.48 6.23
CA ALA A 246 -13.99 -10.15 6.59
C ALA A 246 -14.39 -11.20 5.54
N GLY A 247 -14.31 -10.84 4.25
CA GLY A 247 -14.54 -11.77 3.14
C GLY A 247 -13.58 -12.96 3.17
N GLY A 248 -12.28 -12.71 3.35
CA GLY A 248 -11.26 -13.74 3.49
C GLY A 248 -11.54 -14.68 4.67
N TYR A 249 -11.89 -14.13 5.82
CA TYR A 249 -12.22 -14.93 7.01
C TYR A 249 -13.49 -15.79 6.82
N VAL A 250 -14.58 -15.20 6.30
CA VAL A 250 -15.83 -15.92 6.05
C VAL A 250 -15.61 -17.08 5.08
N LEU A 251 -14.87 -16.86 4.00
CA LEU A 251 -14.56 -17.91 3.03
C LEU A 251 -13.62 -18.99 3.60
N LEU A 252 -12.66 -18.59 4.46
CA LEU A 252 -11.82 -19.55 5.17
C LEU A 252 -12.64 -20.43 6.13
N LYS A 253 -13.69 -19.87 6.75
CA LYS A 253 -14.58 -20.62 7.66
C LYS A 253 -15.52 -21.57 6.92
N ARG A 254 -16.05 -21.15 5.77
CA ARG A 254 -17.09 -21.91 5.02
C ARG A 254 -16.52 -22.95 4.07
N ARG A 255 -15.31 -22.76 3.56
CA ARG A 255 -14.67 -23.69 2.61
C ARG A 255 -13.69 -24.58 3.37
N ASP A 256 -13.73 -25.88 3.11
CA ASP A 256 -12.71 -26.80 3.61
C ASP A 256 -11.34 -26.47 3.03
N ALA A 257 -10.28 -26.80 3.77
CA ALA A 257 -8.90 -26.63 3.33
C ALA A 257 -8.57 -27.75 2.31
N GLN A 258 -9.13 -27.62 1.11
CA GLN A 258 -8.79 -28.49 -0.03
C GLN A 258 -7.50 -28.06 -0.67
#